data_85900280f49ae7fde522709bcf91a550
#
_entry.id   85900280f49ae7fde522709bcf91a550
#
_cell.length_a   1.000
_cell.length_b   1.000
_cell.length_c   1.000
_cell.angle_alpha   90.00
_cell.angle_beta   90.00
_cell.angle_gamma   90.00
#
_symmetry.space_group_name_H-M   'P 1'
#
loop_
_entity.id
_entity.type
_entity.pdbx_description
1 polymer ?
#
loop_
_entity_poly.entity_id
_entity_poly.type
_entity_poly.pdbx_seq_one_letter_code
_entity_poly.pdbx_strand_id
1 'polypeptide(L)'
;TCPPQTGDRFVLIDLETTGLQPDRDEIIEFGALRVDGDKETEFSCLVRLAGLLPKTIAELTGLTDETLQAQGLAMEQALQQFLTFIGRDRLVGYNLSFDMAFLRAACQRAGQPMPANRSTDLLNLARRKVSGVSNFKLTTLAAHFALPQQASHRALADCRLMKEIYSKLNE
;
A
#
# COMPACT_ATOMS: atom_id res chain seq x y z
N THR A 1 -20.08 -8.06 5.79
CA THR A 1 -19.18 -6.89 5.93
C THR A 1 -19.97 -5.65 5.54
N CYS A 2 -20.35 -4.87 6.55
CA CYS A 2 -21.03 -3.59 6.32
C CYS A 2 -20.16 -2.62 5.52
N PRO A 3 -20.75 -1.78 4.66
CA PRO A 3 -20.07 -0.66 4.04
C PRO A 3 -19.46 0.26 5.10
N PRO A 4 -18.41 1.02 4.78
CA PRO A 4 -17.92 2.03 5.69
C PRO A 4 -19.06 3.01 5.97
N GLN A 5 -19.54 2.98 7.19
CA GLN A 5 -20.53 3.96 7.64
C GLN A 5 -19.79 5.26 7.93
N THR A 6 -20.47 6.38 7.79
CA THR A 6 -19.99 7.66 8.31
C THR A 6 -19.60 7.47 9.77
N GLY A 7 -18.28 7.43 10.04
CA GLY A 7 -17.72 7.13 11.36
C GLY A 7 -16.73 5.98 11.41
N ASP A 8 -16.58 5.19 10.36
CA ASP A 8 -15.56 4.14 10.29
C ASP A 8 -14.15 4.74 10.14
N ARG A 9 -13.26 4.30 11.01
CA ARG A 9 -11.85 4.66 10.96
C ARG A 9 -11.03 3.47 10.45
N PHE A 10 -10.22 3.70 9.42
CA PHE A 10 -9.32 2.69 8.85
C PHE A 10 -8.13 3.36 8.17
N VAL A 11 -7.11 2.56 7.88
CA VAL A 11 -5.91 3.00 7.17
C VAL A 11 -5.72 2.14 5.93
N LEU A 12 -5.72 2.78 4.77
CA LEU A 12 -5.30 2.16 3.52
C LEU A 12 -3.77 2.13 3.50
N ILE A 13 -3.19 0.98 3.15
CA ILE A 13 -1.75 0.82 3.04
C ILE A 13 -1.36 0.27 1.68
N ASP A 14 -0.19 0.67 1.21
CA ASP A 14 0.47 0.13 0.04
C ASP A 14 1.98 0.22 0.20
N LEU A 15 2.70 -0.76 -0.34
CA LEU A 15 4.15 -0.81 -0.34
C LEU A 15 4.66 -0.91 -1.77
N GLU A 16 5.74 -0.20 -2.09
CA GLU A 16 6.55 -0.47 -3.27
C GLU A 16 7.80 -1.23 -2.87
N THR A 17 8.18 -2.22 -3.68
CA THR A 17 9.26 -3.15 -3.38
C THR A 17 10.19 -3.33 -4.57
N THR A 18 11.39 -3.86 -4.32
CA THR A 18 12.36 -4.16 -5.39
C THR A 18 12.01 -5.40 -6.20
N GLY A 19 11.06 -6.20 -5.75
CA GLY A 19 10.63 -7.42 -6.41
C GLY A 19 9.49 -8.10 -5.67
N LEU A 20 9.30 -9.40 -5.89
CA LEU A 20 8.13 -10.15 -5.42
C LEU A 20 8.42 -11.08 -4.24
N GLN A 21 9.68 -11.19 -3.80
CA GLN A 21 10.10 -12.17 -2.80
C GLN A 21 10.50 -11.50 -1.48
N PRO A 22 9.68 -11.59 -0.43
CA PRO A 22 9.94 -10.91 0.84
C PRO A 22 11.23 -11.30 1.56
N ASP A 23 11.77 -12.49 1.28
CA ASP A 23 13.03 -12.99 1.82
C ASP A 23 14.28 -12.42 1.12
N ARG A 24 14.14 -11.89 -0.09
CA ARG A 24 15.23 -11.37 -0.93
C ARG A 24 15.08 -9.90 -1.27
N ASP A 25 13.86 -9.47 -1.51
CA ASP A 25 13.55 -8.13 -1.96
C ASP A 25 13.27 -7.19 -0.78
N GLU A 26 13.35 -5.90 -1.03
CA GLU A 26 13.23 -4.87 -0.03
C GLU A 26 12.08 -3.91 -0.32
N ILE A 27 11.52 -3.33 0.73
CA ILE A 27 10.57 -2.23 0.64
C ILE A 27 11.35 -0.96 0.28
N ILE A 28 10.87 -0.22 -0.72
CA ILE A 28 11.45 1.06 -1.13
C ILE A 28 10.53 2.25 -0.85
N GLU A 29 9.23 2.01 -0.66
CA GLU A 29 8.28 3.05 -0.30
C GLU A 29 7.18 2.47 0.59
N PHE A 30 6.84 3.19 1.65
CA PHE A 30 5.65 2.99 2.45
C PHE A 30 4.64 4.08 2.10
N GLY A 31 3.39 3.71 1.87
CA GLY A 31 2.28 4.63 1.73
C GLY A 31 1.13 4.23 2.64
N ALA A 32 0.48 5.22 3.23
CA ALA A 32 -0.71 5.01 4.02
C ALA A 32 -1.64 6.21 3.97
N LEU A 33 -2.93 5.95 3.97
CA LEU A 33 -3.99 6.96 4.01
C LEU A 33 -4.97 6.58 5.10
N ARG A 34 -5.00 7.36 6.18
CA ARG A 34 -6.02 7.22 7.22
C ARG A 34 -7.27 7.95 6.81
N VAL A 35 -8.38 7.25 6.91
CA VAL A 35 -9.72 7.81 6.76
C VAL A 35 -10.41 7.73 8.11
N ASP A 36 -10.92 8.86 8.60
CA ASP A 36 -11.64 8.98 9.86
C ASP A 36 -12.85 9.90 9.65
N GLY A 37 -13.97 9.31 9.27
CA GLY A 37 -15.11 10.08 8.76
C GLY A 37 -14.74 10.88 7.52
N ASP A 38 -14.88 12.20 7.60
CA ASP A 38 -14.51 13.13 6.51
C ASP A 38 -13.05 13.58 6.54
N LYS A 39 -12.29 13.15 7.55
CA LYS A 39 -10.87 13.52 7.68
C LYS A 39 -9.97 12.50 7.04
N GLU A 40 -8.98 12.98 6.32
CA GLU A 40 -7.92 12.17 5.74
C GLU A 40 -6.56 12.63 6.25
N THR A 41 -5.70 11.68 6.58
CA THR A 41 -4.31 11.93 6.96
C THR A 41 -3.41 11.03 6.14
N GLU A 42 -2.42 11.61 5.50
CA GLU A 42 -1.50 10.92 4.60
C GLU A 42 -0.16 10.62 5.26
N PHE A 43 0.42 9.50 4.88
CA PHE A 43 1.79 9.14 5.21
C PHE A 43 2.46 8.60 3.95
N SER A 44 3.66 9.06 3.66
CA SER A 44 4.53 8.45 2.66
C SER A 44 5.99 8.58 3.08
N CYS A 45 6.79 7.56 2.77
CA CYS A 45 8.18 7.50 3.17
C CYS A 45 8.95 6.62 2.19
N LEU A 46 10.04 7.15 1.64
CA LEU A 46 10.99 6.39 0.84
C LEU A 46 12.02 5.71 1.73
N VAL A 47 12.51 4.57 1.29
CA VAL A 47 13.55 3.79 1.97
C VAL A 47 14.82 3.80 1.15
N ARG A 48 15.94 4.07 1.80
CA ARG A 48 17.26 4.03 1.16
C ARG A 48 17.67 2.59 0.92
N LEU A 49 18.08 2.28 -0.31
CA LEU A 49 18.65 0.99 -0.68
C LEU A 49 20.19 0.99 -0.51
N ALA A 50 20.74 -0.15 -0.08
CA ALA A 50 22.17 -0.38 -0.11
C ALA A 50 22.66 -0.66 -1.54
N GLY A 51 21.84 -1.33 -2.36
CA GLY A 51 22.12 -1.66 -3.76
C GLY A 51 21.44 -0.72 -4.75
N LEU A 52 21.41 -1.13 -6.00
CA LEU A 52 20.75 -0.40 -7.09
C LEU A 52 19.28 -0.80 -7.22
N LEU A 53 18.46 0.16 -7.56
CA LEU A 53 17.05 -0.06 -7.88
C LEU A 53 16.94 -0.84 -9.20
N PRO A 54 16.22 -1.97 -9.25
CA PRO A 54 15.98 -2.68 -10.50
C PRO A 54 15.33 -1.78 -11.55
N LYS A 55 15.80 -1.85 -12.78
CA LYS A 55 15.32 -0.98 -13.88
C LYS A 55 13.81 -1.08 -14.07
N THR A 56 13.25 -2.29 -14.01
CA THR A 56 11.80 -2.52 -14.13
C THR A 56 11.01 -1.81 -13.05
N ILE A 57 11.54 -1.77 -11.83
CA ILE A 57 10.89 -1.08 -10.70
C ILE A 57 11.04 0.43 -10.85
N ALA A 58 12.19 0.92 -11.30
CA ALA A 58 12.38 2.34 -11.59
C ALA A 58 11.38 2.83 -12.66
N GLU A 59 11.19 2.07 -13.73
CA GLU A 59 10.22 2.37 -14.79
C GLU A 59 8.78 2.34 -14.27
N LEU A 60 8.44 1.36 -13.42
CA LEU A 60 7.10 1.20 -12.86
C LEU A 60 6.73 2.32 -11.88
N THR A 61 7.66 2.69 -11.01
CA THR A 61 7.42 3.64 -9.91
C THR A 61 7.80 5.08 -10.24
N GLY A 62 8.68 5.27 -11.24
CA GLY A 62 9.29 6.57 -11.53
C GLY A 62 10.36 6.99 -10.51
N LEU A 63 10.73 6.10 -9.57
CA LEU A 63 11.80 6.35 -8.60
C LEU A 63 13.17 6.13 -9.23
N THR A 64 14.18 6.80 -8.70
CA THR A 64 15.58 6.68 -9.11
C THR A 64 16.47 6.37 -7.91
N ASP A 65 17.66 5.82 -8.17
CA ASP A 65 18.66 5.60 -7.12
C ASP A 65 19.00 6.92 -6.40
N GLU A 66 19.14 8.00 -7.14
CA GLU A 66 19.42 9.33 -6.59
C GLU A 66 18.32 9.79 -5.64
N THR A 67 17.07 9.63 -6.01
CA THR A 67 15.92 9.99 -5.16
C THR A 67 15.91 9.18 -3.88
N LEU A 68 16.12 7.86 -3.97
CA LEU A 68 16.15 6.98 -2.79
C LEU A 68 17.32 7.32 -1.87
N GLN A 69 18.49 7.69 -2.41
CA GLN A 69 19.62 8.10 -1.59
C GLN A 69 19.42 9.47 -0.94
N ALA A 70 18.83 10.43 -1.66
CA ALA A 70 18.62 11.78 -1.16
C ALA A 70 17.45 11.90 -0.17
N GLN A 71 16.35 11.20 -0.39
CA GLN A 71 15.10 11.33 0.36
C GLN A 71 14.75 10.10 1.21
N GLY A 72 15.37 8.95 0.93
CA GLY A 72 15.09 7.72 1.66
C GLY A 72 15.63 7.73 3.08
N LEU A 73 14.84 7.16 3.98
CA LEU A 73 15.25 6.88 5.35
C LEU A 73 15.90 5.50 5.46
N ALA A 74 16.66 5.26 6.52
CA ALA A 74 17.03 3.90 6.89
C ALA A 74 15.77 3.06 7.11
N MET A 75 15.80 1.76 6.76
CA MET A 75 14.64 0.88 6.85
C MET A 75 14.02 0.85 8.26
N GLU A 76 14.84 0.77 9.29
CA GLU A 76 14.35 0.71 10.67
C GLU A 76 13.59 1.98 11.06
N GLN A 77 14.05 3.13 10.61
CA GLN A 77 13.40 4.42 10.86
C GLN A 77 12.09 4.54 10.08
N ALA A 78 12.10 4.19 8.80
CA ALA A 78 10.91 4.19 7.95
C ALA A 78 9.84 3.24 8.49
N LEU A 79 10.24 2.02 8.86
CA LEU A 79 9.35 1.01 9.44
C LEU A 79 8.72 1.50 10.75
N GLN A 80 9.51 2.08 11.64
CA GLN A 80 9.02 2.61 12.92
C GLN A 80 7.99 3.71 12.71
N GLN A 81 8.25 4.64 11.79
CA GLN A 81 7.31 5.72 11.45
C GLN A 81 6.01 5.15 10.86
N PHE A 82 6.11 4.18 9.96
CA PHE A 82 4.96 3.52 9.38
C PHE A 82 4.12 2.78 10.42
N LEU A 83 4.75 1.97 11.28
CA LEU A 83 4.07 1.24 12.35
C LEU A 83 3.39 2.19 13.34
N THR A 84 4.03 3.31 13.67
CA THR A 84 3.43 4.36 14.51
C THR A 84 2.21 4.97 13.83
N PHE A 85 2.31 5.27 12.53
CA PHE A 85 1.19 5.84 11.78
C PHE A 85 -0.01 4.90 11.73
N ILE A 86 0.16 3.63 11.37
CA ILE A 86 -0.97 2.69 11.29
C ILE A 86 -1.59 2.37 12.66
N GLY A 87 -0.81 2.44 13.73
CA GLY A 87 -1.27 2.19 15.09
C GLY A 87 -2.04 0.88 15.22
N ARG A 88 -3.26 0.96 15.74
CA ARG A 88 -4.19 -0.19 15.89
C ARG A 88 -5.41 -0.09 14.96
N ASP A 89 -5.41 0.83 14.03
CA ASP A 89 -6.49 1.00 13.09
C ASP A 89 -6.65 -0.23 12.20
N ARG A 90 -7.85 -0.46 11.70
CA ARG A 90 -8.11 -1.50 10.70
C ARG A 90 -7.35 -1.17 9.41
N LEU A 91 -6.62 -2.13 8.88
CA LEU A 91 -5.89 -1.98 7.62
C LEU A 91 -6.76 -2.38 6.44
N VAL A 92 -6.66 -1.61 5.38
CA VAL A 92 -7.28 -1.91 4.08
C VAL A 92 -6.18 -1.88 3.02
N GLY A 93 -6.15 -2.87 2.16
CA GLY A 93 -5.16 -2.94 1.09
C GLY A 93 -5.68 -3.73 -0.09
N TYR A 94 -4.88 -3.80 -1.14
CA TYR A 94 -5.17 -4.55 -2.34
C TYR A 94 -4.14 -5.66 -2.52
N ASN A 95 -4.55 -6.92 -2.52
CA ASN A 95 -3.66 -8.07 -2.40
C ASN A 95 -2.80 -7.98 -1.13
N LEU A 96 -3.46 -7.71 -0.03
CA LEU A 96 -2.84 -7.31 1.23
C LEU A 96 -1.88 -8.37 1.80
N SER A 97 -2.06 -9.63 1.47
CA SER A 97 -1.15 -10.70 1.86
C SER A 97 0.27 -10.48 1.36
N PHE A 98 0.44 -9.86 0.19
CA PHE A 98 1.74 -9.48 -0.36
C PHE A 98 2.43 -8.42 0.53
N ASP A 99 1.74 -7.32 0.82
CA ASP A 99 2.27 -6.25 1.67
C ASP A 99 2.57 -6.76 3.08
N MET A 100 1.69 -7.58 3.65
CA MET A 100 1.88 -8.14 4.99
C MET A 100 3.08 -9.09 5.06
N ALA A 101 3.39 -9.82 3.98
CA ALA A 101 4.57 -10.66 3.92
C ALA A 101 5.87 -9.84 3.93
N PHE A 102 5.93 -8.76 3.15
CA PHE A 102 7.06 -7.82 3.18
C PHE A 102 7.20 -7.11 4.52
N LEU A 103 6.08 -6.68 5.10
CA LEU A 103 6.06 -6.02 6.40
C LEU A 103 6.56 -6.98 7.51
N ARG A 104 6.14 -8.24 7.46
CA ARG A 104 6.61 -9.28 8.38
C ARG A 104 8.12 -9.48 8.28
N ALA A 105 8.66 -9.60 7.06
CA ALA A 105 10.08 -9.73 6.85
C ALA A 105 10.86 -8.52 7.38
N ALA A 106 10.37 -7.32 7.14
CA ALA A 106 10.96 -6.07 7.65
C ALA A 106 10.95 -6.03 9.19
N CYS A 107 9.82 -6.37 9.82
CA CYS A 107 9.70 -6.43 11.27
C CYS A 107 10.65 -7.46 11.89
N GLN A 108 10.77 -8.64 11.29
CA GLN A 108 11.70 -9.68 11.76
C GLN A 108 13.16 -9.21 11.69
N ARG A 109 13.58 -8.59 10.59
CA ARG A 109 14.95 -8.06 10.44
C ARG A 109 15.25 -6.94 11.43
N ALA A 110 14.26 -6.10 11.73
CA ALA A 110 14.39 -4.97 12.66
C ALA A 110 14.15 -5.35 14.14
N GLY A 111 13.80 -6.60 14.45
CA GLY A 111 13.44 -7.01 15.80
C GLY A 111 12.19 -6.32 16.36
N GLN A 112 11.27 -5.91 15.47
CA GLN A 112 10.00 -5.27 15.81
C GLN A 112 8.87 -6.30 15.83
N PRO A 113 7.87 -6.18 16.72
CA PRO A 113 6.70 -7.03 16.67
C PRO A 113 5.87 -6.74 15.42
N MET A 114 5.35 -7.79 14.80
CA MET A 114 4.42 -7.67 13.69
C MET A 114 3.09 -7.06 14.16
N PRO A 115 2.54 -6.07 13.46
CA PRO A 115 1.24 -5.50 13.82
C PRO A 115 0.13 -6.56 13.72
N ALA A 116 -0.79 -6.54 14.68
CA ALA A 116 -1.92 -7.47 14.79
C ALA A 116 -3.26 -6.80 14.40
N ASN A 117 -3.21 -5.81 13.54
CA ASN A 117 -4.37 -5.06 13.10
C ASN A 117 -5.38 -5.97 12.37
N ARG A 118 -6.66 -5.75 12.57
CA ARG A 118 -7.69 -6.30 11.70
C ARG A 118 -7.50 -5.75 10.30
N SER A 119 -7.82 -6.55 9.28
CA SER A 119 -7.59 -6.15 7.91
C SER A 119 -8.73 -6.53 6.97
N THR A 120 -8.86 -5.79 5.90
CA THR A 120 -9.76 -6.04 4.77
C THR A 120 -8.96 -5.99 3.49
N ASP A 121 -9.02 -7.05 2.68
CA ASP A 121 -8.39 -7.11 1.37
C ASP A 121 -9.41 -6.77 0.28
N LEU A 122 -9.21 -5.65 -0.39
CA LEU A 122 -10.08 -5.18 -1.47
C LEU A 122 -10.07 -6.11 -2.69
N LEU A 123 -8.98 -6.84 -2.94
CA LEU A 123 -8.94 -7.83 -4.01
C LEU A 123 -9.98 -8.93 -3.77
N ASN A 124 -10.09 -9.43 -2.55
CA ASN A 124 -11.07 -10.44 -2.19
C ASN A 124 -12.51 -9.89 -2.26
N LEU A 125 -12.69 -8.65 -1.87
CA LEU A 125 -13.99 -7.96 -1.98
C LEU A 125 -14.38 -7.76 -3.44
N ALA A 126 -13.45 -7.31 -4.28
CA ALA A 126 -13.67 -7.11 -5.71
C ALA A 126 -14.05 -8.41 -6.43
N ARG A 127 -13.35 -9.50 -6.13
CA ARG A 127 -13.65 -10.82 -6.72
C ARG A 127 -15.07 -11.31 -6.41
N ARG A 128 -15.65 -10.88 -5.31
CA ARG A 128 -17.03 -11.24 -4.94
C ARG A 128 -18.08 -10.33 -5.54
N LYS A 129 -17.75 -9.09 -5.83
CA LYS A 129 -18.72 -8.05 -6.23
C LYS A 129 -18.64 -7.64 -7.68
N VAL A 130 -17.50 -7.80 -8.34
CA VAL A 130 -17.27 -7.35 -9.71
C VAL A 130 -17.24 -8.53 -10.67
N SER A 131 -17.93 -8.40 -11.79
CA SER A 131 -17.93 -9.35 -12.89
C SER A 131 -17.65 -8.64 -14.22
N GLY A 132 -17.32 -9.40 -15.25
CA GLY A 132 -17.11 -8.85 -16.60
C GLY A 132 -15.79 -8.13 -16.81
N VAL A 133 -14.82 -8.31 -15.90
CA VAL A 133 -13.45 -7.79 -16.04
C VAL A 133 -12.49 -8.88 -16.53
N SER A 134 -11.46 -8.50 -17.29
CA SER A 134 -10.46 -9.44 -17.82
C SER A 134 -9.52 -9.96 -16.75
N ASN A 135 -9.30 -9.19 -15.70
CA ASN A 135 -8.47 -9.53 -14.53
C ASN A 135 -8.85 -8.62 -13.35
N PHE A 136 -8.25 -8.87 -12.20
CA PHE A 136 -8.48 -8.08 -10.98
C PHE A 136 -7.26 -7.22 -10.60
N LYS A 137 -6.54 -6.68 -11.56
CA LYS A 137 -5.52 -5.66 -11.28
C LYS A 137 -6.19 -4.37 -10.83
N LEU A 138 -5.51 -3.60 -9.99
CA LEU A 138 -6.02 -2.32 -9.48
C LEU A 138 -6.37 -1.36 -10.63
N THR A 139 -5.51 -1.31 -11.67
CA THR A 139 -5.73 -0.52 -12.88
C THR A 139 -6.97 -0.97 -13.67
N THR A 140 -7.24 -2.27 -13.74
CA THR A 140 -8.42 -2.81 -14.40
C THR A 140 -9.70 -2.42 -13.67
N LEU A 141 -9.70 -2.48 -12.35
CA LEU A 141 -10.83 -2.01 -11.53
C LEU A 141 -11.02 -0.50 -11.64
N ALA A 142 -9.94 0.27 -11.67
CA ALA A 142 -10.02 1.71 -11.89
C ALA A 142 -10.70 2.03 -13.22
N ALA A 143 -10.34 1.34 -14.31
CA ALA A 143 -10.98 1.49 -15.61
C ALA A 143 -12.46 1.05 -15.57
N HIS A 144 -12.77 -0.06 -14.93
CA HIS A 144 -14.14 -0.57 -14.77
C HIS A 144 -15.06 0.44 -14.08
N PHE A 145 -14.56 1.14 -13.06
CA PHE A 145 -15.31 2.18 -12.35
C PHE A 145 -15.15 3.58 -12.94
N ALA A 146 -14.54 3.71 -14.11
CA ALA A 146 -14.27 5.00 -14.78
C ALA A 146 -13.49 6.00 -13.91
N LEU A 147 -12.57 5.49 -13.10
CA LEU A 147 -11.67 6.29 -12.27
C LEU A 147 -10.43 6.71 -13.08
N PRO A 148 -9.81 7.87 -12.75
CA PRO A 148 -8.59 8.31 -13.42
C PRO A 148 -7.47 7.28 -13.30
N GLN A 149 -6.78 7.02 -14.42
CA GLN A 149 -5.61 6.16 -14.46
C GLN A 149 -4.38 6.90 -13.96
N GLN A 150 -3.52 6.20 -13.24
CA GLN A 150 -2.26 6.75 -12.76
C GLN A 150 -1.13 6.44 -13.72
N ALA A 151 -0.21 7.40 -13.89
CA ALA A 151 0.94 7.25 -14.78
C ALA A 151 2.05 6.38 -14.20
N SER A 152 2.12 6.25 -12.88
CA SER A 152 3.15 5.47 -12.18
C SER A 152 2.60 4.83 -10.90
N HIS A 153 3.20 3.73 -10.52
CA HIS A 153 2.89 3.05 -9.26
C HIS A 153 3.66 3.73 -8.11
N ARG A 154 2.94 4.48 -7.30
CA ARG A 154 3.44 5.13 -6.09
C ARG A 154 2.51 4.79 -4.93
N ALA A 155 3.06 4.44 -3.79
CA ALA A 155 2.32 3.87 -2.68
C ALA A 155 1.15 4.74 -2.20
N LEU A 156 1.36 6.04 -1.98
CA LEU A 156 0.28 6.92 -1.52
C LEU A 156 -0.78 7.16 -2.60
N ALA A 157 -0.37 7.28 -3.87
CA ALA A 157 -1.29 7.43 -4.99
C ALA A 157 -2.17 6.17 -5.15
N ASP A 158 -1.60 4.99 -4.98
CA ASP A 158 -2.36 3.73 -4.98
C ASP A 158 -3.31 3.64 -3.78
N CYS A 159 -2.94 4.14 -2.61
CA CYS A 159 -3.86 4.26 -1.46
C CYS A 159 -5.07 5.14 -1.78
N ARG A 160 -4.88 6.27 -2.44
CA ARG A 160 -5.98 7.14 -2.86
C ARG A 160 -6.91 6.44 -3.86
N LEU A 161 -6.34 5.74 -4.83
CA LEU A 161 -7.10 4.95 -5.80
C LEU A 161 -7.88 3.82 -5.11
N MET A 162 -7.26 3.11 -4.18
CA MET A 162 -7.93 2.09 -3.37
C MET A 162 -9.11 2.64 -2.58
N LYS A 163 -9.00 3.85 -2.05
CA LYS A 163 -10.11 4.52 -1.34
C LYS A 163 -11.32 4.69 -2.27
N GLU A 164 -11.10 5.19 -3.49
CA GLU A 164 -12.17 5.37 -4.46
C GLU A 164 -12.79 4.01 -4.86
N ILE A 165 -11.98 3.00 -5.11
CA ILE A 165 -12.45 1.64 -5.43
C ILE A 165 -13.23 1.05 -4.25
N TYR A 166 -12.76 1.24 -3.02
CA TYR A 166 -13.46 0.76 -1.82
C TYR A 166 -14.85 1.40 -1.69
N SER A 167 -14.96 2.69 -1.96
CA SER A 167 -16.26 3.38 -2.02
C SER A 167 -17.18 2.74 -3.07
N LYS A 168 -16.68 2.54 -4.30
CA LYS A 168 -17.44 1.92 -5.40
C LYS A 168 -17.87 0.49 -5.11
N LEU A 169 -17.04 -0.29 -4.41
CA LEU A 169 -17.38 -1.65 -4.02
C LEU A 169 -18.48 -1.72 -2.95
N ASN A 170 -18.76 -0.63 -2.26
CA ASN A 170 -19.75 -0.53 -1.20
C ASN A 170 -21.06 0.19 -1.62
N GLU A 171 -21.11 0.72 -2.83
CA GLU A 171 -22.34 1.18 -3.46
C GLU A 171 -23.23 -0.01 -3.91
#